data_a9467a668b77cc66113beb6bca083fbf
#
_entry.id   a9467a668b77cc66113beb6bca083fbf
#
_cell.length_a   1.000
_cell.length_b   1.000
_cell.length_c   1.000
_cell.angle_alpha   90.00
_cell.angle_beta   90.00
_cell.angle_gamma   90.00
#
_symmetry.space_group_name_H-M   'P 1'
#
loop_
_entity.id
_entity.type
_entity.pdbx_description
1 polymer ?
#
loop_
_entity_poly.entity_id
_entity_poly.type
_entity_poly.pdbx_seq_one_letter_code
_entity_poly.pdbx_strand_id
1 'polypeptide(L)'
;NKYQSMFIANLKYYRDKKGISQARLAELCDCGVGTIGSIESARQNPSFDLLWRMADVLEIHPADLFLRDSSKSGEEIKNHIEHILSTGLKSLLDTEFSA
;
A
#
# COMPACT_ATOMS: atom_id res chain seq x y z
N ASN A 1 -9.86 8.86 9.71
CA ASN A 1 -9.01 9.99 9.32
C ASN A 1 -8.27 9.66 8.02
N LYS A 2 -7.52 10.62 7.52
CA LYS A 2 -6.78 10.51 6.26
C LYS A 2 -5.83 9.31 6.23
N TYR A 3 -5.12 9.06 7.30
CA TYR A 3 -4.12 7.98 7.35
C TYR A 3 -4.78 6.62 7.44
N GLN A 4 -5.87 6.50 8.18
CA GLN A 4 -6.64 5.27 8.24
C GLN A 4 -7.24 4.94 6.86
N SER A 5 -7.80 5.92 6.19
CA SER A 5 -8.36 5.72 4.84
C SER A 5 -7.29 5.30 3.85
N MET A 6 -6.12 5.91 3.91
CA MET A 6 -4.97 5.56 3.07
C MET A 6 -4.51 4.13 3.35
N PHE A 7 -4.38 3.77 4.62
CA PHE A 7 -4.00 2.43 5.03
C PHE A 7 -4.98 1.38 4.49
N ILE A 8 -6.28 1.62 4.66
CA ILE A 8 -7.31 0.69 4.19
C ILE A 8 -7.25 0.51 2.68
N ALA A 9 -7.14 1.60 1.93
CA ALA A 9 -7.04 1.55 0.47
C ALA A 9 -5.80 0.76 0.04
N ASN A 10 -4.67 0.97 0.71
CA ASN A 10 -3.43 0.26 0.42
C ASN A 10 -3.54 -1.22 0.77
N LEU A 11 -4.14 -1.56 1.89
CA LEU A 11 -4.36 -2.95 2.28
C LEU A 11 -5.18 -3.70 1.23
N LYS A 12 -6.28 -3.11 0.78
CA LYS A 12 -7.11 -3.68 -0.28
C LYS A 12 -6.33 -3.85 -1.57
N TYR A 13 -5.55 -2.83 -1.93
CA TYR A 13 -4.74 -2.86 -3.15
C TYR A 13 -3.74 -4.03 -3.14
N TYR A 14 -2.96 -4.18 -2.08
CA TYR A 14 -1.97 -5.25 -2.01
C TYR A 14 -2.60 -6.62 -1.87
N ARG A 15 -3.74 -6.72 -1.17
CA ARG A 15 -4.48 -7.97 -1.08
C ARG A 15 -5.02 -8.39 -2.46
N ASP A 16 -5.62 -7.46 -3.19
CA ASP A 16 -6.14 -7.73 -4.54
C ASP A 16 -5.02 -8.06 -5.51
N LYS A 17 -3.90 -7.36 -5.42
CA LYS A 17 -2.73 -7.62 -6.26
C LYS A 17 -2.19 -9.02 -6.02
N LYS A 18 -2.23 -9.51 -4.80
CA LYS A 18 -1.82 -10.88 -4.47
C LYS A 18 -2.91 -11.90 -4.80
N GLY A 19 -4.11 -11.46 -5.11
CA GLY A 19 -5.22 -12.33 -5.50
C GLY A 19 -5.82 -13.13 -4.36
N ILE A 20 -5.76 -12.62 -3.13
CA ILE A 20 -6.30 -13.32 -1.96
C ILE A 20 -7.52 -12.60 -1.38
N SER A 21 -8.43 -13.40 -0.81
CA SER A 21 -9.62 -12.89 -0.14
C SER A 21 -9.30 -12.37 1.25
N GLN A 22 -10.26 -11.65 1.84
CA GLN A 22 -10.16 -11.26 3.25
C GLN A 22 -9.98 -12.49 4.15
N ALA A 23 -10.75 -13.53 3.89
CA ALA A 23 -10.68 -14.78 4.68
C ALA A 23 -9.31 -15.44 4.56
N ARG A 24 -8.73 -15.45 3.36
CA ARG A 24 -7.42 -16.04 3.15
C ARG A 24 -6.33 -15.23 3.85
N LEU A 25 -6.41 -13.91 3.77
CA LEU A 25 -5.45 -13.06 4.47
C LEU A 25 -5.54 -13.29 5.98
N ALA A 26 -6.75 -13.37 6.53
CA ALA A 26 -6.95 -13.65 7.95
C ALA A 26 -6.33 -14.98 8.35
N GLU A 27 -6.54 -16.02 7.55
CA GLU A 27 -5.97 -17.35 7.79
C GLU A 27 -4.44 -17.29 7.81
N LEU A 28 -3.83 -16.65 6.82
CA LEU A 28 -2.38 -16.53 6.71
C LEU A 28 -1.78 -15.68 7.82
N CYS A 29 -2.52 -14.71 8.33
CA CYS A 29 -2.10 -13.85 9.43
C CYS A 29 -2.45 -14.43 10.81
N ASP A 30 -3.08 -15.59 10.86
CA ASP A 30 -3.51 -16.22 12.10
C ASP A 30 -4.40 -15.27 12.93
N CYS A 31 -5.40 -14.68 12.29
CA CYS A 31 -6.41 -13.86 12.96
C CYS A 31 -7.82 -14.26 12.52
N GLY A 32 -8.82 -13.73 13.20
CA GLY A 32 -10.21 -14.03 12.88
C GLY A 32 -10.63 -13.53 11.51
N VAL A 33 -11.50 -14.27 10.82
CA VAL A 33 -12.01 -13.88 9.49
C VAL A 33 -12.63 -12.49 9.51
N GLY A 34 -13.40 -12.18 10.56
CA GLY A 34 -14.04 -10.87 10.70
C GLY A 34 -13.07 -9.72 10.97
N THR A 35 -11.85 -10.03 11.43
CA THR A 35 -10.86 -9.00 11.76
C THR A 35 -10.45 -8.20 10.53
N ILE A 36 -10.13 -8.87 9.44
CA ILE A 36 -9.71 -8.19 8.20
C ILE A 36 -10.87 -7.35 7.65
N GLY A 37 -12.09 -7.91 7.64
CA GLY A 37 -13.27 -7.17 7.21
C GLY A 37 -13.54 -5.93 8.05
N SER A 38 -13.38 -6.03 9.38
CA SER A 38 -13.54 -4.90 10.28
C SER A 38 -12.49 -3.82 10.05
N ILE A 39 -11.27 -4.21 9.77
CA ILE A 39 -10.19 -3.27 9.44
C ILE A 39 -10.49 -2.57 8.11
N GLU A 40 -10.86 -3.32 7.07
CA GLU A 40 -11.13 -2.75 5.75
C GLU A 40 -12.40 -1.91 5.71
N SER A 41 -13.30 -2.06 6.67
CA SER A 41 -14.51 -1.24 6.80
C SER A 41 -14.35 -0.10 7.83
N ALA A 42 -13.15 0.14 8.31
CA ALA A 42 -12.81 1.20 9.26
C ALA A 42 -13.46 1.05 10.64
N ARG A 43 -13.84 -0.17 11.02
CA ARG A 43 -14.43 -0.44 12.35
C ARG A 43 -13.36 -0.65 13.41
N GLN A 44 -12.17 -1.05 13.03
CA GLN A 44 -11.05 -1.23 13.96
C GLN A 44 -9.73 -0.99 13.24
N ASN A 45 -8.70 -0.69 14.01
CA ASN A 45 -7.33 -0.62 13.51
C ASN A 45 -6.61 -1.93 13.85
N PRO A 46 -5.65 -2.36 13.05
CA PRO A 46 -4.84 -3.52 13.41
C PRO A 46 -3.91 -3.18 14.58
N SER A 47 -3.56 -4.19 15.36
CA SER A 47 -2.42 -4.07 16.28
C SER A 47 -1.14 -3.98 15.46
N PHE A 48 -0.05 -3.49 16.06
CA PHE A 48 1.23 -3.49 15.37
C PHE A 48 1.66 -4.90 14.99
N ASP A 49 1.43 -5.86 15.86
CA ASP A 49 1.76 -7.25 15.56
C ASP A 49 1.02 -7.77 14.32
N LEU A 50 -0.27 -7.50 14.23
CA LEU A 50 -1.04 -7.89 13.05
C LEU A 50 -0.57 -7.14 11.80
N LEU A 51 -0.22 -5.86 11.94
CA LEU A 51 0.31 -5.06 10.84
C LEU A 51 1.58 -5.69 10.26
N TRP A 52 2.51 -6.13 11.13
CA TRP A 52 3.74 -6.79 10.69
C TRP A 52 3.43 -8.10 9.97
N ARG A 53 2.50 -8.89 10.50
CA ARG A 53 2.10 -10.16 9.88
C ARG A 53 1.44 -9.94 8.52
N MET A 54 0.59 -8.92 8.39
CA MET A 54 -0.03 -8.60 7.10
C MET A 54 1.04 -8.21 6.06
N ALA A 55 1.99 -7.39 6.45
CA ALA A 55 3.06 -6.98 5.55
C ALA A 55 3.89 -8.19 5.08
N ASP A 56 4.21 -9.10 5.99
CA ASP A 56 4.95 -10.32 5.64
C ASP A 56 4.17 -11.18 4.65
N VAL A 57 2.88 -11.41 4.90
CA VAL A 57 2.03 -12.20 4.01
C VAL A 57 1.92 -11.55 2.64
N LEU A 58 1.78 -10.24 2.60
CA LEU A 58 1.66 -9.49 1.35
C LEU A 58 3.00 -9.25 0.67
N GLU A 59 4.10 -9.64 1.31
CA GLU A 59 5.46 -9.50 0.78
C GLU A 59 5.81 -8.05 0.47
N ILE A 60 5.45 -7.16 1.39
CA ILE A 60 5.74 -5.74 1.31
C ILE A 60 6.38 -5.25 2.60
N HIS A 61 7.04 -4.10 2.54
CA HIS A 61 7.49 -3.41 3.74
C HIS A 61 6.26 -2.82 4.44
N PRO A 62 6.17 -2.85 5.79
CA PRO A 62 5.03 -2.25 6.48
C PRO A 62 4.76 -0.78 6.10
N ALA A 63 5.79 -0.02 5.81
CA ALA A 63 5.65 1.37 5.39
C ALA A 63 4.87 1.51 4.07
N ASP A 64 4.90 0.50 3.20
CA ASP A 64 4.17 0.54 1.93
C ASP A 64 2.66 0.70 2.15
N LEU A 65 2.15 0.26 3.29
CA LEU A 65 0.74 0.42 3.63
C LEU A 65 0.36 1.87 3.92
N PHE A 66 1.34 2.76 4.08
CA PHE A 66 1.12 4.17 4.39
C PHE A 66 1.69 5.14 3.36
N LEU A 67 2.44 4.65 2.38
CA LEU A 67 3.15 5.53 1.43
C LEU A 67 2.48 5.65 0.07
N ARG A 68 1.63 4.67 -0.29
CA ARG A 68 0.98 4.66 -1.59
C ARG A 68 -0.40 5.30 -1.52
N ASP A 69 -0.75 6.13 -2.49
CA ASP A 69 -2.11 6.64 -2.63
C ASP A 69 -2.89 5.74 -3.59
N SER A 70 -3.50 4.71 -3.03
CA SER A 70 -4.28 3.73 -3.80
C SER A 70 -5.66 4.23 -4.22
N SER A 71 -6.04 5.45 -3.81
CA SER A 71 -7.30 6.05 -4.24
C SER A 71 -7.24 6.56 -5.66
N LYS A 72 -6.05 6.76 -6.20
CA LYS A 72 -5.85 7.23 -7.58
C LYS A 72 -5.99 6.07 -8.57
N SER A 73 -6.46 6.38 -9.77
CA SER A 73 -6.55 5.41 -10.85
C SER A 73 -5.14 4.96 -11.29
N GLY A 74 -5.06 3.78 -11.91
CA GLY A 74 -3.80 3.29 -12.45
C GLY A 74 -3.16 4.26 -13.44
N GLU A 75 -3.98 4.93 -14.25
CA GLU A 75 -3.50 5.92 -15.21
C GLU A 75 -2.93 7.15 -14.51
N GLU A 76 -3.61 7.65 -13.49
CA GLU A 76 -3.13 8.79 -12.70
C GLU A 76 -1.82 8.47 -12.01
N ILE A 77 -1.70 7.27 -11.44
CA ILE A 77 -0.48 6.82 -10.79
C ILE A 77 0.66 6.72 -11.79
N LYS A 78 0.40 6.14 -12.95
CA LYS A 78 1.38 6.00 -14.03
C LYS A 78 1.89 7.37 -14.47
N ASN A 79 0.97 8.30 -14.71
CA ASN A 79 1.33 9.67 -15.13
C ASN A 79 2.15 10.38 -14.06
N HIS A 80 1.80 10.19 -12.81
CA HIS A 80 2.53 10.78 -11.69
C HIS A 80 3.96 10.25 -11.61
N ILE A 81 4.11 8.93 -11.74
CA ILE A 81 5.43 8.27 -11.73
C ILE A 81 6.26 8.72 -12.92
N GLU A 82 5.68 8.77 -14.11
CA GLU A 82 6.38 9.24 -15.31
C GLU A 82 6.85 10.67 -15.14
N HIS A 83 6.03 11.53 -14.55
CA HIS A 83 6.41 12.91 -14.28
C HIS A 83 7.60 12.99 -13.31
N ILE A 84 7.57 12.22 -12.23
CA ILE A 84 8.65 12.20 -11.25
C ILE A 84 9.95 11.71 -11.90
N LEU A 85 9.89 10.62 -12.65
CA LEU A 85 11.06 10.05 -13.31
C LEU A 85 11.63 11.00 -14.36
N SER A 86 10.77 11.61 -15.15
CA SER A 86 11.20 12.59 -16.17
C SER A 86 11.88 13.80 -15.53
N THR A 87 11.27 14.36 -14.49
CA THR A 87 11.83 15.51 -13.77
C THR A 87 13.11 15.15 -13.04
N GLY A 88 13.14 14.02 -12.34
CA GLY A 88 14.30 13.57 -11.62
C GLY A 88 15.47 13.21 -12.53
N LEU A 89 15.18 12.54 -13.64
CA LEU A 89 16.21 12.18 -14.61
C LEU A 89 16.80 13.41 -15.28
N LYS A 90 15.94 14.37 -15.65
CA LYS A 90 16.40 15.62 -16.23
C LYS A 90 17.29 16.39 -15.26
N SER A 91 16.89 16.47 -13.99
CA SER A 91 17.68 17.12 -12.95
C SER A 91 19.03 16.44 -12.77
N LEU A 92 19.06 15.11 -12.79
CA LEU A 92 20.30 14.35 -12.67
C LEU A 92 21.23 14.60 -13.85
N LEU A 93 20.70 14.58 -15.06
CA LEU A 93 21.46 14.84 -16.27
C LEU A 93 22.04 16.27 -16.27
N ASP A 94 21.24 17.25 -15.88
CA ASP A 94 21.68 18.64 -15.78
C ASP A 94 22.82 18.78 -14.77
N THR A 95 22.75 18.06 -13.66
CA THR A 95 23.80 18.08 -12.63
C THR A 95 25.09 17.45 -13.13
N GLU A 96 25.01 16.34 -13.87
CA GLU A 96 26.20 15.63 -14.36
C GLU A 96 26.87 16.36 -15.55
N PHE A 97 26.09 16.96 -16.42
CA PHE A 97 26.62 17.54 -17.64
C PHE A 97 26.81 19.07 -17.61
N SER A 98 26.42 19.71 -16.54
CA SER A 98 26.59 21.14 -16.37
C SER A 98 27.84 21.53 -15.58
N ALA A 99 28.60 20.56 -15.16
CA ALA A 99 29.82 20.79 -14.37
C ALA A 99 30.99 21.26 -15.23
#